data_ebf9ff93f15f6a1dba273ffd73f3d133
#
_entry.id   ebf9ff93f15f6a1dba273ffd73f3d133
#
_cell.length_a   1.000
_cell.length_b   1.000
_cell.length_c   1.000
_cell.angle_alpha   90.00
_cell.angle_beta   90.00
_cell.angle_gamma   90.00
#
_symmetry.space_group_name_H-M   'P 1'
#
loop_
_entity.id
_entity.type
_entity.pdbx_description
1 polymer ?
#
loop_
_entity_poly.entity_id
_entity_poly.type
_entity_poly.pdbx_seq_one_letter_code
_entity_poly.pdbx_strand_id
1 'polypeptide(L)'
;MRNNRPLKQFVPNKKGVTLIELLVVLVISGIVVGGIYKVFVAQTRAYTLQDQVAEVQQDVRGAMEIMVRDIRMAGFQTNNFALTNPAGSALISSNRIVTPLNDGAITVYYEYNPTIANPPVYTVTYALVQQPNNSFSLFRTLFVNGVQTDNSDLLDNVTNLNFSYGIDANGDGIIDGIRTRTGLTPYSAFQTAEYVNGLPTAKILAVRIQLTANPAPVDPDVTTMVHPRTLTSVVIPRNIFFQRYQAY
;
A
#
# COMPACT_ATOMS: atom_id res chain seq x y z
N MET A 1 22.79 -31.60 86.39
CA MET A 1 24.06 -31.21 85.73
C MET A 1 23.70 -30.67 84.32
N ARG A 2 23.77 -29.38 84.12
CA ARG A 2 23.36 -28.70 82.86
C ARG A 2 24.65 -28.44 82.06
N ASN A 3 24.78 -29.14 80.93
CA ASN A 3 25.97 -29.11 80.10
C ASN A 3 25.91 -27.90 79.17
N ASN A 4 26.55 -26.79 79.54
CA ASN A 4 26.67 -25.61 78.71
C ASN A 4 27.78 -25.82 77.66
N ARG A 5 27.43 -26.19 76.42
CA ARG A 5 28.38 -26.15 75.32
C ARG A 5 28.43 -24.71 74.77
N PRO A 6 29.58 -24.07 74.64
CA PRO A 6 29.70 -22.72 74.06
C PRO A 6 29.46 -22.84 72.56
N LEU A 7 28.53 -22.00 72.04
CA LEU A 7 28.31 -21.85 70.59
C LEU A 7 29.58 -21.26 69.99
N LYS A 8 30.24 -21.99 69.10
CA LYS A 8 31.34 -21.47 68.28
C LYS A 8 30.79 -20.32 67.42
N GLN A 9 31.17 -19.09 67.75
CA GLN A 9 30.94 -17.93 66.89
C GLN A 9 31.74 -18.12 65.59
N PHE A 10 31.05 -18.26 64.48
CA PHE A 10 31.64 -18.27 63.14
C PHE A 10 32.05 -16.86 62.79
N VAL A 11 33.31 -16.47 63.08
CA VAL A 11 33.87 -15.19 62.65
C VAL A 11 34.22 -15.34 61.17
N PRO A 12 33.52 -14.64 60.24
CA PRO A 12 33.88 -14.71 58.84
C PRO A 12 35.25 -14.07 58.66
N ASN A 13 36.19 -14.81 58.10
CA ASN A 13 37.53 -14.35 57.78
C ASN A 13 37.47 -13.27 56.72
N LYS A 14 37.51 -12.00 57.11
CA LYS A 14 37.50 -10.84 56.21
C LYS A 14 38.88 -10.74 55.54
N LYS A 15 39.04 -11.46 54.40
CA LYS A 15 40.19 -11.26 53.50
C LYS A 15 39.96 -9.92 52.79
N GLY A 16 40.89 -8.97 52.93
CA GLY A 16 40.88 -7.70 52.22
C GLY A 16 41.08 -7.95 50.68
N VAL A 17 40.43 -7.15 49.85
CA VAL A 17 40.62 -7.16 48.39
C VAL A 17 41.94 -6.47 48.06
N THR A 18 42.74 -7.05 47.19
CA THR A 18 43.98 -6.44 46.71
C THR A 18 43.71 -5.39 45.64
N LEU A 19 44.60 -4.38 45.52
CA LEU A 19 44.47 -3.34 44.47
C LEU A 19 44.51 -3.93 43.07
N ILE A 20 45.33 -4.96 42.82
CA ILE A 20 45.39 -5.65 41.53
C ILE A 20 44.11 -6.38 41.19
N GLU A 21 43.44 -7.00 42.16
CA GLU A 21 42.17 -7.69 41.97
C GLU A 21 41.05 -6.72 41.56
N LEU A 22 41.03 -5.53 42.21
CA LEU A 22 40.08 -4.47 41.86
C LEU A 22 40.33 -3.94 40.43
N LEU A 23 41.59 -3.78 40.03
CA LEU A 23 41.97 -3.32 38.71
C LEU A 23 41.56 -4.33 37.62
N VAL A 24 41.79 -5.64 37.83
CA VAL A 24 41.38 -6.70 36.92
C VAL A 24 39.87 -6.75 36.77
N VAL A 25 39.11 -6.67 37.86
CA VAL A 25 37.65 -6.64 37.84
C VAL A 25 37.14 -5.43 37.06
N LEU A 26 37.75 -4.25 37.22
CA LEU A 26 37.36 -3.05 36.48
C LEU A 26 37.56 -3.19 34.98
N VAL A 27 38.68 -3.78 34.52
CA VAL A 27 38.95 -4.04 33.10
C VAL A 27 37.95 -5.04 32.52
N ILE A 28 37.70 -6.15 33.21
CA ILE A 28 36.76 -7.17 32.77
C ILE A 28 35.33 -6.57 32.69
N SER A 29 34.93 -5.83 33.74
CA SER A 29 33.62 -5.16 33.76
C SER A 29 33.45 -4.16 32.61
N GLY A 30 34.50 -3.40 32.29
CA GLY A 30 34.51 -2.49 31.13
C GLY A 30 34.27 -3.19 29.80
N ILE A 31 34.91 -4.34 29.59
CA ILE A 31 34.74 -5.16 28.38
C ILE A 31 33.31 -5.72 28.31
N VAL A 32 32.81 -6.24 29.42
CA VAL A 32 31.42 -6.79 29.50
C VAL A 32 30.37 -5.71 29.25
N VAL A 33 30.50 -4.55 29.91
CA VAL A 33 29.57 -3.43 29.69
C VAL A 33 29.62 -2.93 28.26
N GLY A 34 30.83 -2.82 27.65
CA GLY A 34 30.98 -2.46 26.24
C GLY A 34 30.33 -3.47 25.29
N GLY A 35 30.42 -4.76 25.59
CA GLY A 35 29.75 -5.82 24.87
C GLY A 35 28.22 -5.73 24.97
N ILE A 36 27.69 -5.57 26.17
CA ILE A 36 26.25 -5.41 26.43
C ILE A 36 25.71 -4.17 25.70
N TYR A 37 26.44 -3.05 25.75
CA TYR A 37 26.03 -1.83 25.05
C TYR A 37 25.89 -2.04 23.53
N LYS A 38 26.86 -2.72 22.89
CA LYS A 38 26.77 -3.03 21.46
C LYS A 38 25.55 -3.89 21.12
N VAL A 39 25.27 -4.90 21.94
CA VAL A 39 24.08 -5.76 21.76
C VAL A 39 22.80 -4.95 21.92
N PHE A 40 22.73 -4.08 22.92
CA PHE A 40 21.59 -3.21 23.15
C PHE A 40 21.32 -2.28 21.96
N VAL A 41 22.36 -1.62 21.42
CA VAL A 41 22.22 -0.76 20.23
C VAL A 41 21.74 -1.56 19.03
N ALA A 42 22.31 -2.76 18.79
CA ALA A 42 21.89 -3.62 17.69
C ALA A 42 20.42 -4.06 17.83
N GLN A 43 19.98 -4.42 19.03
CA GLN A 43 18.58 -4.79 19.29
C GLN A 43 17.63 -3.60 19.07
N THR A 44 17.98 -2.41 19.57
CA THR A 44 17.16 -1.21 19.38
C THR A 44 16.97 -0.91 17.90
N ARG A 45 18.04 -0.99 17.11
CA ARG A 45 17.97 -0.81 15.67
C ARG A 45 17.07 -1.87 14.99
N ALA A 46 17.18 -3.13 15.41
CA ALA A 46 16.34 -4.21 14.89
C ALA A 46 14.84 -3.99 15.18
N TYR A 47 14.49 -3.51 16.37
CA TYR A 47 13.11 -3.16 16.71
C TYR A 47 12.58 -2.00 15.87
N THR A 48 13.35 -0.92 15.73
CA THR A 48 12.97 0.22 14.88
C THR A 48 12.70 -0.21 13.44
N LEU A 49 13.55 -1.11 12.89
CA LEU A 49 13.34 -1.67 11.55
C LEU A 49 12.04 -2.47 11.44
N GLN A 50 11.75 -3.32 12.43
CA GLN A 50 10.53 -4.12 12.43
C GLN A 50 9.28 -3.24 12.49
N ASP A 51 9.30 -2.19 13.31
CA ASP A 51 8.19 -1.24 13.42
C ASP A 51 7.95 -0.50 12.10
N GLN A 52 8.99 0.00 11.44
CA GLN A 52 8.89 0.66 10.14
C GLN A 52 8.33 -0.25 9.05
N VAL A 53 8.78 -1.50 9.01
CA VAL A 53 8.27 -2.49 8.05
C VAL A 53 6.79 -2.79 8.31
N ALA A 54 6.39 -2.91 9.57
CA ALA A 54 4.99 -3.15 9.94
C ALA A 54 4.11 -1.96 9.58
N GLU A 55 4.55 -0.74 9.84
CA GLU A 55 3.88 0.51 9.50
C GLU A 55 3.61 0.59 7.99
N VAL A 56 4.67 0.50 7.16
CA VAL A 56 4.50 0.55 5.69
C VAL A 56 3.58 -0.54 5.17
N GLN A 57 3.64 -1.76 5.75
CA GLN A 57 2.72 -2.83 5.34
C GLN A 57 1.26 -2.48 5.66
N GLN A 58 1.01 -1.85 6.78
CA GLN A 58 -0.32 -1.40 7.18
C GLN A 58 -0.81 -0.26 6.28
N ASP A 59 0.05 0.71 6.00
CA ASP A 59 -0.27 1.88 5.18
C ASP A 59 -0.56 1.49 3.73
N VAL A 60 0.28 0.64 3.13
CA VAL A 60 0.05 0.09 1.78
C VAL A 60 -1.27 -0.68 1.71
N ARG A 61 -1.64 -1.45 2.76
CA ARG A 61 -2.93 -2.14 2.82
C ARG A 61 -4.09 -1.15 2.92
N GLY A 62 -3.98 -0.15 3.79
CA GLY A 62 -5.00 0.89 3.95
C GLY A 62 -5.24 1.65 2.65
N ALA A 63 -4.19 2.11 1.98
CA ALA A 63 -4.28 2.77 0.68
C ALA A 63 -4.91 1.83 -0.39
N MET A 64 -4.50 0.56 -0.42
CA MET A 64 -5.05 -0.43 -1.34
C MET A 64 -6.54 -0.67 -1.09
N GLU A 65 -6.99 -0.78 0.16
CA GLU A 65 -8.41 -0.98 0.50
C GLU A 65 -9.28 0.20 0.05
N ILE A 66 -8.79 1.43 0.21
CA ILE A 66 -9.48 2.64 -0.26
C ILE A 66 -9.60 2.60 -1.79
N MET A 67 -8.52 2.34 -2.52
CA MET A 67 -8.54 2.22 -3.98
C MET A 67 -9.49 1.12 -4.47
N VAL A 68 -9.44 -0.05 -3.86
CA VAL A 68 -10.31 -1.19 -4.19
C VAL A 68 -11.78 -0.84 -3.99
N ARG A 69 -12.11 -0.15 -2.90
CA ARG A 69 -13.48 0.28 -2.61
C ARG A 69 -13.99 1.24 -3.68
N ASP A 70 -13.23 2.27 -4.01
CA ASP A 70 -13.65 3.29 -4.99
C ASP A 70 -13.73 2.70 -6.40
N ILE A 71 -12.78 1.83 -6.79
CA ILE A 71 -12.83 1.16 -8.09
C ILE A 71 -14.03 0.20 -8.20
N ARG A 72 -14.43 -0.45 -7.11
CA ARG A 72 -15.65 -1.28 -7.09
C ARG A 72 -16.92 -0.47 -7.33
N MET A 73 -16.94 0.80 -6.94
CA MET A 73 -18.05 1.73 -7.17
C MET A 73 -18.11 2.23 -8.62
N ALA A 74 -17.06 2.02 -9.42
CA ALA A 74 -17.02 2.46 -10.80
C ALA A 74 -18.26 2.00 -11.58
N GLY A 75 -18.85 2.91 -12.35
CA GLY A 75 -20.03 2.65 -13.15
C GLY A 75 -21.34 2.50 -12.36
N PHE A 76 -21.34 2.75 -11.04
CA PHE A 76 -22.59 2.82 -10.30
C PHE A 76 -23.39 4.05 -10.77
N GLN A 77 -24.49 3.78 -11.47
CA GLN A 77 -25.33 4.81 -12.08
C GLN A 77 -26.80 4.46 -11.91
N THR A 78 -27.58 5.47 -11.55
CA THR A 78 -29.02 5.32 -11.37
C THR A 78 -29.86 5.79 -12.53
N ASN A 79 -29.32 6.66 -13.40
CA ASN A 79 -30.01 7.19 -14.57
C ASN A 79 -29.08 7.24 -15.78
N ASN A 80 -29.66 7.22 -17.00
CA ASN A 80 -28.97 7.30 -18.30
C ASN A 80 -28.22 8.63 -18.48
N PHE A 81 -27.11 8.82 -17.78
CA PHE A 81 -26.34 10.04 -17.83
C PHE A 81 -25.20 9.92 -18.88
N ALA A 82 -25.26 10.74 -19.91
CA ALA A 82 -24.14 10.93 -20.82
C ALA A 82 -23.09 11.80 -20.10
N LEU A 83 -22.03 11.18 -19.56
CA LEU A 83 -20.91 11.92 -19.01
C LEU A 83 -20.13 12.59 -20.12
N THR A 84 -20.15 13.91 -20.14
CA THR A 84 -19.14 14.72 -20.83
C THR A 84 -17.88 14.74 -19.98
N ASN A 85 -16.77 14.29 -20.56
CA ASN A 85 -15.47 14.28 -19.90
C ASN A 85 -14.99 15.70 -19.57
N PRO A 86 -14.78 16.09 -18.30
CA PRO A 86 -14.25 17.42 -17.97
C PRO A 86 -12.78 17.63 -18.35
N ALA A 87 -12.04 16.58 -18.73
CA ALA A 87 -10.58 16.64 -18.96
C ALA A 87 -10.13 16.32 -20.39
N GLY A 88 -11.05 16.21 -21.37
CA GLY A 88 -10.67 16.01 -22.78
C GLY A 88 -10.10 14.61 -23.13
N SER A 89 -10.08 13.66 -22.21
CA SER A 89 -9.67 12.28 -22.49
C SER A 89 -10.80 11.51 -23.15
N ALA A 90 -10.49 10.70 -24.15
CA ALA A 90 -11.48 9.88 -24.84
C ALA A 90 -12.18 8.95 -23.84
N LEU A 91 -13.47 9.15 -23.60
CA LEU A 91 -14.29 8.22 -22.84
C LEU A 91 -14.47 6.96 -23.67
N ILE A 92 -14.06 5.83 -23.14
CA ILE A 92 -14.52 4.55 -23.64
C ILE A 92 -16.01 4.49 -23.31
N SER A 93 -16.85 4.51 -24.34
CA SER A 93 -18.27 4.93 -24.33
C SER A 93 -19.23 4.12 -23.46
N SER A 94 -18.76 3.14 -22.71
CA SER A 94 -19.58 2.35 -21.76
C SER A 94 -18.83 2.03 -20.46
N ASN A 95 -17.62 2.54 -20.29
CA ASN A 95 -16.79 2.25 -19.14
C ASN A 95 -16.67 3.48 -18.24
N ARG A 96 -16.98 3.32 -16.96
CA ARG A 96 -16.89 4.37 -15.94
C ARG A 96 -15.49 4.47 -15.33
N ILE A 97 -14.51 3.81 -15.92
CA ILE A 97 -13.10 3.91 -15.58
C ILE A 97 -12.41 4.57 -16.78
N VAL A 98 -11.81 5.71 -16.54
CA VAL A 98 -10.97 6.40 -17.52
C VAL A 98 -9.53 6.08 -17.20
N THR A 99 -8.83 5.54 -18.17
CA THR A 99 -7.40 5.29 -18.05
C THR A 99 -6.65 6.53 -18.52
N PRO A 100 -5.88 7.21 -17.66
CA PRO A 100 -4.92 8.21 -18.13
C PRO A 100 -3.91 7.56 -19.07
N LEU A 101 -3.23 8.37 -19.88
CA LEU A 101 -2.23 7.88 -20.85
C LEU A 101 -1.01 7.19 -20.21
N ASN A 102 -0.92 7.18 -18.89
CA ASN A 102 0.12 6.45 -18.13
C ASN A 102 -0.50 5.40 -17.20
N ASP A 103 0.23 4.33 -16.97
CA ASP A 103 -0.21 3.24 -16.09
C ASP A 103 -0.16 3.60 -14.59
N GLY A 104 0.36 4.77 -14.24
CA GLY A 104 0.53 5.27 -12.86
C GLY A 104 -0.64 6.09 -12.33
N ALA A 105 -1.75 6.19 -13.07
CA ALA A 105 -2.93 6.90 -12.61
C ALA A 105 -4.23 6.25 -13.11
N ILE A 106 -5.32 6.45 -12.36
CA ILE A 106 -6.65 5.97 -12.73
C ILE A 106 -7.71 6.96 -12.27
N THR A 107 -8.75 7.14 -13.08
CA THR A 107 -9.93 7.94 -12.73
C THR A 107 -11.18 7.08 -12.77
N VAL A 108 -12.00 7.17 -11.74
CA VAL A 108 -13.21 6.40 -11.53
C VAL A 108 -14.39 7.33 -11.38
N TYR A 109 -15.50 7.01 -12.08
CA TYR A 109 -16.75 7.77 -12.01
C TYR A 109 -17.86 6.90 -11.41
N TYR A 110 -18.64 7.48 -10.49
CA TYR A 110 -19.85 6.88 -9.95
C TYR A 110 -20.84 7.95 -9.48
N GLU A 111 -22.10 7.61 -9.44
CA GLU A 111 -23.18 8.43 -8.87
C GLU A 111 -23.63 7.81 -7.56
N TYR A 112 -23.86 8.64 -6.56
CA TYR A 112 -24.34 8.19 -5.26
C TYR A 112 -25.65 8.90 -4.93
N ASN A 113 -26.63 8.15 -4.45
CA ASN A 113 -27.96 8.58 -4.05
C ASN A 113 -29.03 8.54 -5.16
N PRO A 114 -29.58 7.33 -5.45
CA PRO A 114 -30.55 7.10 -6.50
C PRO A 114 -31.94 7.78 -6.30
N THR A 115 -32.20 8.32 -5.11
CA THR A 115 -33.50 8.92 -4.78
C THR A 115 -33.61 10.38 -5.19
N ILE A 116 -32.53 11.00 -5.65
CA ILE A 116 -32.50 12.40 -6.10
C ILE A 116 -32.61 12.44 -7.64
N ALA A 117 -33.43 13.35 -8.15
CA ALA A 117 -33.67 13.51 -9.60
C ALA A 117 -32.39 13.79 -10.42
N ASN A 118 -31.39 14.42 -9.81
CA ASN A 118 -30.06 14.67 -10.39
C ASN A 118 -29.00 14.31 -9.34
N PRO A 119 -28.60 13.05 -9.23
CA PRO A 119 -27.63 12.62 -8.25
C PRO A 119 -26.25 13.24 -8.56
N PRO A 120 -25.47 13.60 -7.54
CA PRO A 120 -24.14 14.12 -7.76
C PRO A 120 -23.23 13.08 -8.39
N VAL A 121 -22.45 13.53 -9.38
CA VAL A 121 -21.41 12.71 -10.02
C VAL A 121 -20.12 12.85 -9.21
N TYR A 122 -19.63 11.73 -8.72
CA TYR A 122 -18.36 11.63 -8.03
C TYR A 122 -17.27 11.15 -9.00
N THR A 123 -16.19 11.90 -9.06
CA THR A 123 -15.00 11.55 -9.84
C THR A 123 -13.83 11.40 -8.88
N VAL A 124 -13.25 10.22 -8.81
CA VAL A 124 -12.10 9.93 -7.96
C VAL A 124 -10.90 9.61 -8.82
N THR A 125 -9.81 10.37 -8.62
CA THR A 125 -8.55 10.17 -9.33
C THR A 125 -7.47 9.75 -8.35
N TYR A 126 -6.75 8.70 -8.69
CA TYR A 126 -5.55 8.24 -8.01
C TYR A 126 -4.34 8.51 -8.90
N ALA A 127 -3.34 9.19 -8.36
CA ALA A 127 -2.10 9.49 -9.08
C ALA A 127 -0.93 9.65 -8.13
N LEU A 128 0.28 9.45 -8.65
CA LEU A 128 1.50 9.81 -7.94
C LEU A 128 1.80 11.30 -8.14
N VAL A 129 2.09 11.97 -7.04
CA VAL A 129 2.52 13.37 -7.03
C VAL A 129 3.94 13.44 -6.47
N GLN A 130 4.82 14.09 -7.22
CA GLN A 130 6.19 14.32 -6.77
C GLN A 130 6.23 15.36 -5.67
N GLN A 131 6.88 15.04 -4.57
CA GLN A 131 7.10 15.92 -3.44
C GLN A 131 8.39 16.74 -3.58
N PRO A 132 8.54 17.85 -2.85
CA PRO A 132 9.74 18.71 -2.92
C PRO A 132 11.05 17.97 -2.57
N ASN A 133 11.00 16.92 -1.80
CA ASN A 133 12.13 16.05 -1.43
C ASN A 133 12.47 14.98 -2.49
N ASN A 134 11.87 15.07 -3.68
CA ASN A 134 12.02 14.16 -4.80
C ASN A 134 11.44 12.74 -4.55
N SER A 135 10.67 12.53 -3.46
CA SER A 135 9.85 11.34 -3.28
C SER A 135 8.51 11.46 -4.01
N PHE A 136 7.79 10.36 -4.10
CA PHE A 136 6.42 10.37 -4.64
C PHE A 136 5.44 9.95 -3.55
N SER A 137 4.30 10.64 -3.50
CA SER A 137 3.16 10.26 -2.66
C SER A 137 1.96 9.90 -3.52
N LEU A 138 1.16 8.94 -3.05
CA LEU A 138 -0.10 8.56 -3.66
C LEU A 138 -1.20 9.49 -3.18
N PHE A 139 -1.76 10.26 -4.11
CA PHE A 139 -2.89 11.15 -3.84
C PHE A 139 -4.21 10.54 -4.32
N ARG A 140 -5.24 10.80 -3.54
CA ARG A 140 -6.64 10.59 -3.90
C ARG A 140 -7.31 11.96 -4.03
N THR A 141 -7.73 12.31 -5.23
CA THR A 141 -8.45 13.54 -5.50
C THR A 141 -9.92 13.23 -5.77
N LEU A 142 -10.82 13.88 -5.04
CA LEU A 142 -12.26 13.72 -5.19
C LEU A 142 -12.86 15.00 -5.79
N PHE A 143 -13.63 14.82 -6.84
CA PHE A 143 -14.47 15.86 -7.43
C PHE A 143 -15.94 15.48 -7.28
N VAL A 144 -16.78 16.45 -6.97
CA VAL A 144 -18.24 16.32 -6.96
C VAL A 144 -18.80 17.30 -7.98
N ASN A 145 -19.51 16.80 -8.99
CA ASN A 145 -20.01 17.60 -10.11
C ASN A 145 -18.92 18.46 -10.80
N GLY A 146 -17.70 17.93 -10.90
CA GLY A 146 -16.55 18.60 -11.49
C GLY A 146 -15.83 19.60 -10.58
N VAL A 147 -16.30 19.82 -9.35
CA VAL A 147 -15.64 20.68 -8.35
C VAL A 147 -14.78 19.81 -7.44
N GLN A 148 -13.50 20.12 -7.30
CA GLN A 148 -12.62 19.42 -6.36
C GLN A 148 -13.08 19.70 -4.93
N THR A 149 -13.42 18.63 -4.21
CA THR A 149 -13.92 18.66 -2.81
C THR A 149 -12.91 18.11 -1.82
N ASP A 150 -12.03 17.23 -2.27
CA ASP A 150 -10.99 16.61 -1.43
C ASP A 150 -9.73 16.32 -2.26
N ASN A 151 -8.57 16.41 -1.60
CA ASN A 151 -7.27 16.02 -2.15
C ASN A 151 -6.42 15.48 -0.99
N SER A 152 -6.52 14.20 -0.76
CA SER A 152 -5.91 13.53 0.38
C SER A 152 -4.66 12.78 -0.05
N ASP A 153 -3.58 12.96 0.71
CA ASP A 153 -2.42 12.10 0.67
C ASP A 153 -2.75 10.78 1.37
N LEU A 154 -2.59 9.67 0.65
CA LEU A 154 -2.90 8.33 1.16
C LEU A 154 -1.67 7.56 1.58
N LEU A 155 -0.54 7.81 0.93
CA LEU A 155 0.67 7.02 1.17
C LEU A 155 1.90 7.77 0.65
N ASP A 156 2.87 7.95 1.53
CA ASP A 156 4.17 8.51 1.20
C ASP A 156 5.18 7.47 0.70
N ASN A 157 6.29 7.98 0.17
CA ASN A 157 7.44 7.18 -0.29
C ASN A 157 7.07 6.04 -1.26
N VAL A 158 6.10 6.31 -2.13
CA VAL A 158 5.69 5.38 -3.17
C VAL A 158 6.76 5.32 -4.26
N THR A 159 7.20 4.12 -4.59
CA THR A 159 8.21 3.89 -5.64
C THR A 159 7.60 3.39 -6.93
N ASN A 160 6.43 2.76 -6.85
CA ASN A 160 5.71 2.28 -8.03
C ASN A 160 4.21 2.23 -7.77
N LEU A 161 3.44 2.76 -8.71
CA LEU A 161 2.00 2.57 -8.82
C LEU A 161 1.71 2.20 -10.27
N ASN A 162 1.12 1.04 -10.48
CA ASN A 162 0.80 0.56 -11.82
C ASN A 162 -0.63 0.00 -11.84
N PHE A 163 -1.42 0.43 -12.83
CA PHE A 163 -2.74 -0.08 -13.13
C PHE A 163 -2.68 -0.86 -14.45
N SER A 164 -3.24 -2.05 -14.44
CA SER A 164 -3.43 -2.83 -15.67
C SER A 164 -4.84 -3.39 -15.72
N TYR A 165 -5.36 -3.59 -16.91
CA TYR A 165 -6.78 -3.74 -17.20
C TYR A 165 -7.07 -5.08 -17.88
N GLY A 166 -7.99 -5.84 -17.30
CA GLY A 166 -8.61 -6.97 -17.97
C GLY A 166 -9.77 -6.47 -18.82
N ILE A 167 -9.67 -6.64 -20.13
CA ILE A 167 -10.61 -6.11 -21.11
C ILE A 167 -11.42 -7.20 -21.81
N ASP A 168 -12.61 -6.83 -22.24
CA ASP A 168 -13.47 -7.59 -23.14
C ASP A 168 -13.64 -6.76 -24.42
N ALA A 169 -12.88 -7.08 -25.44
CA ALA A 169 -12.92 -6.39 -26.74
C ALA A 169 -13.99 -6.93 -27.66
N ASN A 170 -14.38 -8.20 -27.50
CA ASN A 170 -15.35 -8.89 -28.36
C ASN A 170 -16.79 -8.86 -27.81
N GLY A 171 -16.98 -8.41 -26.58
CA GLY A 171 -18.30 -8.27 -25.97
C GLY A 171 -18.89 -9.57 -25.39
N ASP A 172 -18.11 -10.64 -25.22
CA ASP A 172 -18.58 -11.93 -24.70
C ASP A 172 -18.66 -12.04 -23.17
N GLY A 173 -18.16 -11.00 -22.43
CA GLY A 173 -18.15 -10.94 -20.99
C GLY A 173 -17.00 -11.66 -20.29
N ILE A 174 -16.01 -12.07 -21.04
CA ILE A 174 -14.83 -12.76 -20.58
C ILE A 174 -13.63 -11.86 -20.87
N ILE A 175 -12.66 -11.84 -19.95
CA ILE A 175 -11.43 -11.10 -20.19
C ILE A 175 -10.68 -11.74 -21.36
N ASP A 176 -10.43 -10.97 -22.40
CA ASP A 176 -9.66 -11.40 -23.55
C ASP A 176 -8.22 -11.74 -23.18
N GLY A 177 -7.66 -12.81 -23.79
CA GLY A 177 -6.32 -13.30 -23.50
C GLY A 177 -6.26 -14.42 -22.45
N ILE A 178 -7.33 -14.71 -21.72
CA ILE A 178 -7.38 -15.88 -20.79
C ILE A 178 -7.61 -17.20 -21.56
N ARG A 179 -8.13 -17.14 -22.77
CA ARG A 179 -8.58 -18.31 -23.54
C ARG A 179 -7.50 -19.07 -24.31
N THR A 180 -6.26 -18.66 -24.32
CA THR A 180 -5.26 -19.45 -25.04
C THR A 180 -4.89 -20.70 -24.24
N ARG A 181 -5.28 -21.83 -24.75
CA ARG A 181 -5.02 -23.19 -24.26
C ARG A 181 -3.53 -23.56 -24.17
N THR A 182 -2.66 -22.66 -24.50
CA THR A 182 -1.21 -22.83 -24.53
C THR A 182 -0.52 -21.73 -23.73
N GLY A 183 -0.37 -21.97 -22.40
CA GLY A 183 0.75 -21.42 -21.64
C GLY A 183 0.77 -19.94 -21.28
N LEU A 184 -0.29 -19.17 -21.51
CA LEU A 184 -0.36 -17.81 -21.04
C LEU A 184 -0.75 -17.81 -19.55
N THR A 185 0.11 -17.26 -18.70
CA THR A 185 -0.17 -17.06 -17.29
C THR A 185 -1.34 -16.09 -17.13
N PRO A 186 -2.17 -16.20 -16.07
CA PRO A 186 -3.28 -15.26 -15.79
C PRO A 186 -2.87 -13.78 -15.80
N TYR A 187 -1.60 -13.50 -15.61
CA TYR A 187 -1.03 -12.15 -15.62
C TYR A 187 -0.86 -11.52 -17.01
N SER A 188 -0.80 -12.31 -18.08
CA SER A 188 -0.70 -11.82 -19.46
C SER A 188 -2.02 -11.32 -20.05
N ALA A 189 -3.12 -11.55 -19.35
CA ALA A 189 -4.45 -11.09 -19.75
C ALA A 189 -4.73 -9.62 -19.38
N PHE A 190 -3.85 -8.97 -18.60
CA PHE A 190 -4.01 -7.58 -18.23
C PHE A 190 -3.17 -6.68 -19.13
N GLN A 191 -3.83 -5.69 -19.71
CA GLN A 191 -3.28 -4.76 -20.69
C GLN A 191 -2.92 -3.42 -20.06
N THR A 192 -2.00 -2.68 -20.69
CA THR A 192 -1.64 -1.32 -20.29
C THR A 192 -2.75 -0.32 -20.61
N ALA A 193 -2.70 0.87 -19.98
CA ALA A 193 -3.62 1.96 -20.28
C ALA A 193 -3.54 2.40 -21.75
N GLU A 194 -2.36 2.43 -22.34
CA GLU A 194 -2.13 2.79 -23.74
C GLU A 194 -2.85 1.81 -24.67
N TYR A 195 -2.75 0.51 -24.42
CA TYR A 195 -3.41 -0.50 -25.23
C TYR A 195 -4.95 -0.38 -25.15
N VAL A 196 -5.48 -0.17 -23.93
CA VAL A 196 -6.94 -0.03 -23.72
C VAL A 196 -7.48 1.23 -24.40
N ASN A 197 -6.76 2.34 -24.32
CA ASN A 197 -7.15 3.60 -24.99
C ASN A 197 -7.14 3.49 -26.51
N GLY A 198 -6.37 2.57 -27.08
CA GLY A 198 -6.39 2.24 -28.52
C GLY A 198 -7.61 1.43 -28.95
N LEU A 199 -8.42 0.91 -28.01
CA LEU A 199 -9.59 0.08 -28.27
C LEU A 199 -10.87 0.73 -27.73
N PRO A 200 -11.48 1.69 -28.44
CA PRO A 200 -12.59 2.51 -27.91
C PRO A 200 -13.87 1.70 -27.60
N THR A 201 -14.01 0.49 -28.16
CA THR A 201 -15.14 -0.38 -27.89
C THR A 201 -14.92 -1.43 -26.82
N ALA A 202 -13.67 -1.57 -26.34
CA ALA A 202 -13.33 -2.54 -25.32
C ALA A 202 -13.92 -2.15 -23.96
N LYS A 203 -14.43 -3.14 -23.22
CA LYS A 203 -14.95 -2.95 -21.86
C LYS A 203 -13.91 -3.41 -20.86
N ILE A 204 -13.63 -2.60 -19.85
CA ILE A 204 -12.78 -2.98 -18.72
C ILE A 204 -13.62 -3.84 -17.76
N LEU A 205 -13.26 -5.11 -17.61
CA LEU A 205 -13.93 -6.03 -16.69
C LEU A 205 -13.20 -6.16 -15.35
N ALA A 206 -11.90 -5.92 -15.32
CA ALA A 206 -11.10 -5.99 -14.11
C ALA A 206 -9.96 -4.97 -14.13
N VAL A 207 -9.57 -4.51 -12.96
CA VAL A 207 -8.41 -3.64 -12.77
C VAL A 207 -7.45 -4.34 -11.83
N ARG A 208 -6.20 -4.50 -12.25
CA ARG A 208 -5.11 -4.94 -11.37
C ARG A 208 -4.32 -3.73 -10.95
N ILE A 209 -4.17 -3.58 -9.63
CA ILE A 209 -3.44 -2.52 -8.97
C ILE A 209 -2.15 -3.13 -8.44
N GLN A 210 -1.01 -2.53 -8.72
CA GLN A 210 0.26 -2.85 -8.10
C GLN A 210 0.82 -1.61 -7.44
N LEU A 211 0.96 -1.64 -6.12
CA LEU A 211 1.44 -0.54 -5.30
C LEU A 211 2.69 -0.97 -4.55
N THR A 212 3.76 -0.19 -4.67
CA THR A 212 5.03 -0.41 -3.98
C THR A 212 5.43 0.86 -3.25
N ALA A 213 5.74 0.74 -1.97
CA ALA A 213 6.25 1.83 -1.16
C ALA A 213 7.48 1.41 -0.34
N ASN A 214 8.33 2.39 -0.06
CA ASN A 214 9.45 2.27 0.85
C ASN A 214 9.04 2.71 2.25
N PRO A 215 9.60 2.09 3.30
CA PRO A 215 9.54 2.63 4.65
C PRO A 215 10.15 4.04 4.71
N ALA A 216 9.62 4.87 5.60
CA ALA A 216 10.20 6.18 5.85
C ALA A 216 11.64 6.01 6.38
N PRO A 217 12.63 6.74 5.85
CA PRO A 217 14.01 6.64 6.31
C PRO A 217 14.13 7.32 7.68
N VAL A 218 14.24 6.53 8.75
CA VAL A 218 14.42 7.04 10.12
C VAL A 218 15.91 7.11 10.49
N ASP A 219 16.73 6.20 9.96
CA ASP A 219 18.17 6.14 10.22
C ASP A 219 18.92 5.92 8.91
N PRO A 220 19.83 6.82 8.49
CA PRO A 220 20.62 6.68 7.27
C PRO A 220 21.44 5.38 7.21
N ASP A 221 21.89 4.87 8.36
CA ASP A 221 22.68 3.65 8.46
C ASP A 221 21.85 2.38 8.21
N VAL A 222 20.51 2.51 8.25
CA VAL A 222 19.56 1.40 8.21
C VAL A 222 18.79 1.32 6.89
N THR A 223 18.79 2.39 6.09
CA THR A 223 18.04 2.48 4.82
C THR A 223 18.40 1.39 3.81
N THR A 224 19.62 0.84 3.87
CA THR A 224 20.06 -0.26 2.98
C THR A 224 19.48 -1.62 3.35
N MET A 225 18.90 -1.77 4.54
CA MET A 225 18.37 -3.05 5.05
C MET A 225 16.85 -3.18 4.87
N VAL A 226 16.17 -2.10 4.47
CA VAL A 226 14.72 -2.13 4.32
C VAL A 226 14.35 -2.22 2.85
N HIS A 227 13.65 -3.31 2.50
CA HIS A 227 13.19 -3.53 1.14
C HIS A 227 11.80 -2.93 0.91
N PRO A 228 11.53 -2.42 -0.32
CA PRO A 228 10.21 -1.97 -0.72
C PRO A 228 9.13 -3.03 -0.47
N ARG A 229 7.93 -2.62 -0.10
CA ARG A 229 6.78 -3.51 0.06
C ARG A 229 5.83 -3.33 -1.12
N THR A 230 5.58 -4.43 -1.83
CA THR A 230 4.67 -4.47 -2.97
C THR A 230 3.42 -5.22 -2.59
N LEU A 231 2.26 -4.62 -2.85
CA LEU A 231 0.96 -5.27 -2.77
C LEU A 231 0.31 -5.23 -4.14
N THR A 232 -0.27 -6.36 -4.54
CA THR A 232 -1.03 -6.48 -5.79
C THR A 232 -2.46 -6.91 -5.47
N SER A 233 -3.44 -6.24 -6.06
CA SER A 233 -4.86 -6.59 -5.94
C SER A 233 -5.53 -6.55 -7.31
N VAL A 234 -6.53 -7.41 -7.49
CA VAL A 234 -7.40 -7.41 -8.68
C VAL A 234 -8.82 -7.07 -8.24
N VAL A 235 -9.39 -6.08 -8.90
CA VAL A 235 -10.72 -5.56 -8.58
C VAL A 235 -11.62 -5.75 -9.80
N ILE A 236 -12.79 -6.34 -9.57
CA ILE A 236 -13.85 -6.44 -10.57
C ILE A 236 -14.93 -5.42 -10.21
N PRO A 237 -15.12 -4.36 -11.01
CA PRO A 237 -16.18 -3.38 -10.80
C PRO A 237 -17.54 -4.02 -11.04
N ARG A 238 -18.32 -4.23 -9.99
CA ARG A 238 -19.61 -4.95 -10.07
C ARG A 238 -20.63 -4.26 -10.97
N ASN A 239 -20.66 -2.94 -10.95
CA ASN A 239 -21.69 -2.16 -11.63
C ASN A 239 -21.50 -2.14 -13.16
N ILE A 240 -20.27 -2.29 -13.65
CA ILE A 240 -19.98 -2.42 -15.08
C ILE A 240 -20.53 -3.75 -15.63
N PHE A 241 -20.57 -4.77 -14.78
CA PHE A 241 -21.10 -6.10 -15.15
C PHE A 241 -22.62 -6.13 -15.23
N PHE A 242 -23.33 -5.43 -14.32
CA PHE A 242 -24.80 -5.44 -14.26
C PHE A 242 -25.50 -4.65 -15.37
N GLN A 243 -24.88 -3.63 -15.94
CA GLN A 243 -25.46 -2.87 -17.07
C GLN A 243 -25.67 -3.74 -18.33
N ARG A 244 -25.13 -4.92 -18.37
CA ARG A 244 -25.25 -5.88 -19.49
C ARG A 244 -26.61 -6.55 -19.56
N TYR A 245 -27.27 -6.77 -18.44
CA TYR A 245 -28.54 -7.51 -18.37
C TYR A 245 -29.78 -6.65 -18.59
N GLN A 246 -29.64 -5.32 -18.66
CA GLN A 246 -30.76 -4.41 -18.92
C GLN A 246 -30.88 -3.97 -20.41
N ALA A 247 -29.98 -4.39 -21.26
CA ALA A 247 -29.99 -4.03 -22.71
C ALA A 247 -30.58 -5.10 -23.62
N TYR A 248 -31.38 -6.04 -23.08
CA TYR A 248 -32.20 -7.01 -23.83
C TYR A 248 -33.67 -6.86 -23.52
#